data_927312f6fbdba0cf8a8aeb72676d460d
#
_entry.id   927312f6fbdba0cf8a8aeb72676d460d
#
_cell.length_a   1.000
_cell.length_b   1.000
_cell.length_c   1.000
_cell.angle_alpha   90.00
_cell.angle_beta   90.00
_cell.angle_gamma   90.00
#
_symmetry.space_group_name_H-M   'P 1'
#
loop_
_entity.id
_entity.type
_entity.pdbx_description
1 polymer ?
#
loop_
_entity_poly.entity_id
_entity_poly.type
_entity_poly.pdbx_seq_one_letter_code
_entity_poly.pdbx_strand_id
1 'polypeptide(L)'
;MFQIFIMGWANTGRTPLLCGLLLTMLTVLSADGAPGLSTNKRGELLFEGRPFRGIGVNYYDAFTRTLEATVRTNYDAGFRELAARKLRFARFSAGGFWPRDWQLYQTNRAEHFARLDGVVRSAEQHGIGLIPSCFWHLSAIPDVVGEPCNRWGDPNSRTIAFMRQYTAELVQRYSKSPAIWAWEFGNEYNLAADLPNAATHRPPVVPQLGTPSQRSAQDELTHENIRVALREFALEVRKHDRQRLIVSGNSFPRPSAWHQMQERSWQKDTPAQFAEILAADNPSPINSICVRAYDATNDLSRLAQAMSVAKAVEKPLFVGEFGAPGDNGPEAKALFAAILNAIQTNQIPLSALWVFDFDGQKKDWNVTPTNLRSWQLDAIQQANQEMQSGR
;
A
#
# COMPACT_ATOMS: atom_id res chain seq x y z
N MET A 1 -21.05 67.86 60.44
CA MET A 1 -22.30 67.86 61.25
C MET A 1 -22.67 66.39 61.46
N PHE A 2 -22.67 66.05 62.76
CA PHE A 2 -23.35 64.91 63.43
C PHE A 2 -22.93 63.49 62.94
N GLN A 3 -22.22 62.82 63.78
CA GLN A 3 -22.33 62.04 65.02
C GLN A 3 -22.74 60.57 64.75
N ILE A 4 -21.79 59.59 64.91
CA ILE A 4 -21.57 58.73 66.08
C ILE A 4 -22.83 57.94 66.50
N PHE A 5 -22.73 56.58 66.37
CA PHE A 5 -22.99 55.69 67.52
C PHE A 5 -22.34 54.34 67.35
N ILE A 6 -21.64 53.94 68.40
CA ILE A 6 -20.95 52.68 68.67
C ILE A 6 -21.87 51.71 69.38
N MET A 7 -21.81 50.44 69.10
CA MET A 7 -21.97 49.27 70.00
C MET A 7 -21.90 48.02 69.14
N GLY A 8 -21.05 47.10 69.26
CA GLY A 8 -20.45 46.38 70.36
C GLY A 8 -21.15 45.06 70.61
N TRP A 9 -20.39 43.97 70.55
CA TRP A 9 -20.60 42.58 71.07
C TRP A 9 -20.75 41.54 69.95
N ALA A 10 -20.05 40.50 69.94
CA ALA A 10 -19.36 39.49 70.66
C ALA A 10 -19.09 38.27 69.73
N ASN A 11 -17.93 37.86 69.75
CA ASN A 11 -17.26 36.61 69.44
C ASN A 11 -18.10 35.32 69.47
N THR A 12 -18.20 34.55 68.39
CA THR A 12 -18.21 33.08 68.40
C THR A 12 -17.55 32.58 67.13
N GLY A 13 -16.44 31.89 67.33
CA GLY A 13 -15.63 31.30 66.26
C GLY A 13 -16.33 30.16 65.53
N ARG A 14 -16.25 30.22 64.23
CA ARG A 14 -16.33 29.05 63.34
C ARG A 14 -15.42 29.31 62.16
N THR A 15 -14.30 28.58 62.09
CA THR A 15 -13.42 28.44 60.97
C THR A 15 -14.15 27.78 59.81
N PRO A 16 -14.17 28.33 58.60
CA PRO A 16 -14.59 27.57 57.43
C PRO A 16 -13.38 26.74 56.93
N LEU A 17 -13.51 25.43 56.98
CA LEU A 17 -12.69 24.52 56.17
C LEU A 17 -12.84 24.90 54.69
N LEU A 18 -11.80 25.46 54.12
CA LEU A 18 -11.66 25.53 52.65
C LEU A 18 -11.31 24.09 52.19
N CYS A 19 -12.33 23.38 51.72
CA CYS A 19 -12.15 22.18 50.89
C CYS A 19 -11.67 22.63 49.52
N GLY A 20 -10.37 22.70 49.32
CA GLY A 20 -9.75 22.88 48.01
C GLY A 20 -10.01 21.64 47.17
N LEU A 21 -11.00 21.67 46.28
CA LEU A 21 -11.10 20.71 45.17
C LEU A 21 -9.92 20.96 44.22
N LEU A 22 -8.85 20.18 44.39
CA LEU A 22 -7.82 20.04 43.36
C LEU A 22 -8.46 19.28 42.20
N LEU A 23 -8.98 20.01 41.20
CA LEU A 23 -9.34 19.47 39.90
C LEU A 23 -8.03 19.13 39.18
N THR A 24 -7.53 17.91 39.38
CA THR A 24 -6.49 17.34 38.55
C THR A 24 -7.10 17.16 37.14
N MET A 25 -6.89 18.16 36.27
CA MET A 25 -7.03 17.97 34.82
C MET A 25 -6.01 16.92 34.45
N LEU A 26 -6.45 15.63 34.38
CA LEU A 26 -5.77 14.64 33.58
C LEU A 26 -5.85 15.16 32.13
N THR A 27 -4.82 15.85 31.69
CA THR A 27 -4.53 15.97 30.25
C THR A 27 -4.28 14.55 29.78
N VAL A 28 -5.32 13.92 29.26
CA VAL A 28 -5.16 12.78 28.37
C VAL A 28 -4.33 13.34 27.21
N LEU A 29 -3.03 13.17 27.26
CA LEU A 29 -2.16 13.23 26.11
C LEU A 29 -2.74 12.18 25.17
N SER A 30 -3.64 12.59 24.28
CA SER A 30 -3.95 11.84 23.08
C SER A 30 -2.59 11.58 22.48
N ALA A 31 -2.13 10.35 22.52
CA ALA A 31 -1.04 9.91 21.67
C ALA A 31 -1.65 10.07 20.25
N ASP A 32 -1.46 11.25 19.64
CA ASP A 32 -1.80 11.50 18.25
C ASP A 32 -0.92 10.57 17.43
N GLY A 33 -1.32 9.31 17.37
CA GLY A 33 -0.76 8.35 16.43
C GLY A 33 -1.03 8.88 15.04
N ALA A 34 -0.04 8.83 14.17
CA ALA A 34 -0.23 9.20 12.77
C ALA A 34 -1.46 8.47 12.23
N PRO A 35 -2.34 9.14 11.49
CA PRO A 35 -3.45 8.45 10.86
C PRO A 35 -2.93 7.37 9.91
N GLY A 36 -3.55 6.19 9.92
CA GLY A 36 -3.16 5.06 9.07
C GLY A 36 -1.98 4.23 9.62
N LEU A 37 -1.27 3.58 8.72
CA LEU A 37 -0.15 2.69 9.05
C LEU A 37 1.16 3.49 9.18
N SER A 38 1.95 3.14 10.16
CA SER A 38 3.27 3.70 10.41
C SER A 38 4.23 2.63 10.93
N THR A 39 5.50 2.97 11.11
CA THR A 39 6.50 2.07 11.68
C THR A 39 7.19 2.73 12.87
N ASN A 40 7.53 1.94 13.89
CA ASN A 40 8.44 2.38 14.94
C ASN A 40 9.91 2.12 14.55
N LYS A 41 10.85 2.51 15.43
CA LYS A 41 12.30 2.33 15.21
C LYS A 41 12.75 0.86 15.11
N ARG A 42 11.91 -0.10 15.54
CA ARG A 42 12.20 -1.54 15.46
C ARG A 42 11.56 -2.19 14.23
N GLY A 43 10.97 -1.39 13.32
CA GLY A 43 10.30 -1.90 12.13
C GLY A 43 8.96 -2.60 12.41
N GLU A 44 8.37 -2.41 13.59
CA GLU A 44 7.04 -2.95 13.89
C GLU A 44 5.98 -2.10 13.18
N LEU A 45 5.01 -2.76 12.56
CA LEU A 45 3.87 -2.10 11.92
C LEU A 45 2.88 -1.62 12.97
N LEU A 46 2.51 -0.35 12.90
CA LEU A 46 1.55 0.29 13.78
C LEU A 46 0.36 0.82 12.99
N PHE A 47 -0.83 0.73 13.56
CA PHE A 47 -2.02 1.47 13.14
C PHE A 47 -2.42 2.41 14.28
N GLU A 48 -2.43 3.71 14.01
CA GLU A 48 -2.71 4.74 15.04
C GLU A 48 -1.89 4.55 16.32
N GLY A 49 -0.59 4.26 16.16
CA GLY A 49 0.35 4.07 17.28
C GLY A 49 0.27 2.72 18.01
N ARG A 50 -0.61 1.80 17.60
CA ARG A 50 -0.74 0.46 18.21
C ARG A 50 -0.26 -0.63 17.25
N PRO A 51 0.37 -1.71 17.74
CA PRO A 51 0.76 -2.83 16.88
C PRO A 51 -0.41 -3.34 16.04
N PHE A 52 -0.16 -3.54 14.76
CA PHE A 52 -1.19 -3.94 13.80
C PHE A 52 -0.78 -5.20 13.04
N ARG A 53 -1.73 -6.10 12.88
CA ARG A 53 -1.67 -7.23 11.94
C ARG A 53 -3.03 -7.36 11.26
N GLY A 54 -3.02 -7.64 9.95
CA GLY A 54 -4.27 -7.83 9.25
C GLY A 54 -4.11 -8.21 7.79
N ILE A 55 -5.17 -8.83 7.26
CA ILE A 55 -5.32 -9.20 5.87
C ILE A 55 -6.46 -8.38 5.28
N GLY A 56 -6.16 -7.66 4.21
CA GLY A 56 -7.14 -6.95 3.39
C GLY A 56 -7.27 -7.57 2.01
N VAL A 57 -7.65 -6.75 1.05
CA VAL A 57 -7.84 -7.18 -0.33
C VAL A 57 -7.16 -6.21 -1.31
N ASN A 58 -6.91 -6.67 -2.52
CA ASN A 58 -6.68 -5.81 -3.67
C ASN A 58 -8.04 -5.51 -4.30
N TYR A 59 -8.52 -4.28 -4.17
CA TYR A 59 -9.66 -3.76 -4.91
C TYR A 59 -9.13 -2.97 -6.09
N TYR A 60 -8.44 -3.69 -6.98
CA TYR A 60 -7.54 -3.14 -8.00
C TYR A 60 -8.15 -1.97 -8.77
N ASP A 61 -9.33 -2.16 -9.34
CA ASP A 61 -9.95 -1.18 -10.24
C ASP A 61 -10.95 -0.23 -9.56
N ALA A 62 -10.95 -0.14 -8.23
CA ALA A 62 -11.87 0.76 -7.52
C ALA A 62 -11.85 2.20 -8.07
N PHE A 63 -10.70 2.69 -8.51
CA PHE A 63 -10.59 3.98 -9.19
C PHE A 63 -10.56 3.85 -10.71
N THR A 64 -9.79 2.91 -11.29
CA THR A 64 -9.61 2.84 -12.74
C THR A 64 -10.91 2.56 -13.49
N ARG A 65 -11.89 1.86 -12.89
CA ARG A 65 -13.24 1.71 -13.45
C ARG A 65 -13.99 3.02 -13.65
N THR A 66 -13.60 4.08 -12.96
CA THR A 66 -14.16 5.43 -13.15
C THR A 66 -13.53 6.16 -14.34
N LEU A 67 -12.37 5.72 -14.83
CA LEU A 67 -11.67 6.27 -15.99
C LEU A 67 -12.15 5.69 -17.31
N GLU A 68 -12.94 4.63 -17.30
CA GLU A 68 -13.51 4.01 -18.49
C GLU A 68 -14.50 4.94 -19.20
N ALA A 69 -14.80 4.66 -20.47
CA ALA A 69 -15.76 5.43 -21.27
C ALA A 69 -17.14 5.48 -20.62
N THR A 70 -17.59 4.37 -20.00
CA THR A 70 -18.74 4.34 -19.11
C THR A 70 -18.25 4.40 -17.67
N VAL A 71 -18.40 5.56 -17.04
CA VAL A 71 -18.01 5.77 -15.64
C VAL A 71 -18.78 4.82 -14.73
N ARG A 72 -18.06 3.97 -14.01
CA ARG A 72 -18.65 3.05 -13.04
C ARG A 72 -18.31 3.50 -11.62
N THR A 73 -19.32 3.63 -10.77
CA THR A 73 -19.21 4.08 -9.36
C THR A 73 -19.64 3.00 -8.37
N ASN A 74 -19.78 1.76 -8.82
CA ASN A 74 -20.22 0.65 -7.99
C ASN A 74 -19.18 0.18 -6.94
N TYR A 75 -18.01 0.84 -6.86
CA TYR A 75 -17.00 0.61 -5.82
C TYR A 75 -17.58 0.78 -4.39
N ASP A 76 -18.61 1.59 -4.21
CA ASP A 76 -19.26 1.77 -2.91
C ASP A 76 -19.85 0.47 -2.36
N ALA A 77 -20.50 -0.32 -3.22
CA ALA A 77 -21.01 -1.65 -2.83
C ALA A 77 -19.88 -2.57 -2.36
N GLY A 78 -18.71 -2.50 -3.01
CA GLY A 78 -17.54 -3.27 -2.60
C GLY A 78 -17.01 -2.85 -1.24
N PHE A 79 -16.86 -1.55 -0.97
CA PHE A 79 -16.40 -1.09 0.36
C PHE A 79 -17.40 -1.43 1.46
N ARG A 80 -18.70 -1.34 1.21
CA ARG A 80 -19.73 -1.79 2.13
C ARG A 80 -19.62 -3.29 2.46
N GLU A 81 -19.35 -4.13 1.46
CA GLU A 81 -19.15 -5.57 1.66
C GLU A 81 -17.88 -5.84 2.48
N LEU A 82 -16.77 -5.17 2.19
CA LEU A 82 -15.55 -5.29 2.97
C LEU A 82 -15.78 -4.90 4.44
N ALA A 83 -16.51 -3.82 4.68
CA ALA A 83 -16.87 -3.39 6.04
C ALA A 83 -17.74 -4.40 6.76
N ALA A 84 -18.78 -4.98 6.10
CA ALA A 84 -19.64 -6.02 6.66
C ALA A 84 -18.84 -7.27 7.09
N ARG A 85 -17.77 -7.59 6.34
CA ARG A 85 -16.85 -8.72 6.66
C ARG A 85 -15.72 -8.32 7.61
N LYS A 86 -15.64 -7.06 8.06
CA LYS A 86 -14.55 -6.54 8.89
C LYS A 86 -13.17 -6.67 8.23
N LEU A 87 -13.12 -6.63 6.90
CA LEU A 87 -11.87 -6.55 6.13
C LEU A 87 -11.48 -5.07 6.06
N ARG A 88 -10.45 -4.70 6.79
CA ARG A 88 -10.20 -3.32 7.20
C ARG A 88 -9.54 -2.44 6.16
N PHE A 89 -8.94 -3.02 5.10
CA PHE A 89 -8.24 -2.21 4.10
C PHE A 89 -8.29 -2.82 2.69
N ALA A 90 -8.11 -1.96 1.70
CA ALA A 90 -8.00 -2.30 0.30
C ALA A 90 -6.78 -1.61 -0.34
N ARG A 91 -5.99 -2.36 -1.11
CA ARG A 91 -4.97 -1.83 -2.02
C ARG A 91 -5.62 -1.64 -3.39
N PHE A 92 -5.38 -0.52 -4.06
CA PHE A 92 -5.99 -0.23 -5.36
C PHE A 92 -5.07 0.59 -6.27
N SER A 93 -5.30 0.57 -7.58
CA SER A 93 -4.60 1.43 -8.52
C SER A 93 -5.16 2.86 -8.42
N ALA A 94 -4.35 3.81 -7.98
CA ALA A 94 -4.72 5.21 -7.81
C ALA A 94 -4.33 6.08 -9.02
N GLY A 95 -3.89 5.47 -10.12
CA GLY A 95 -3.53 6.13 -11.37
C GLY A 95 -4.00 5.31 -12.58
N GLY A 96 -3.66 5.76 -13.78
CA GLY A 96 -3.96 5.04 -15.00
C GLY A 96 -3.06 3.82 -15.20
N PHE A 97 -3.57 2.77 -15.82
CA PHE A 97 -2.77 1.61 -16.19
C PHE A 97 -2.04 1.84 -17.54
N TRP A 98 -2.76 2.30 -18.55
CA TRP A 98 -2.22 2.65 -19.87
C TRP A 98 -1.99 4.16 -20.00
N PRO A 99 -1.13 4.64 -20.90
CA PRO A 99 -0.94 6.08 -21.13
C PRO A 99 -2.27 6.81 -21.39
N ARG A 100 -3.21 6.18 -22.15
CA ARG A 100 -4.53 6.73 -22.41
C ARG A 100 -5.32 7.06 -21.15
N ASP A 101 -5.18 6.25 -20.10
CA ASP A 101 -5.95 6.43 -18.86
C ASP A 101 -5.50 7.66 -18.07
N TRP A 102 -4.29 8.18 -18.37
CA TRP A 102 -3.76 9.42 -17.79
C TRP A 102 -4.24 10.69 -18.52
N GLN A 103 -4.93 10.54 -19.65
CA GLN A 103 -5.41 11.68 -20.43
C GLN A 103 -6.32 12.59 -19.60
N LEU A 104 -7.20 12.03 -18.77
CA LEU A 104 -8.08 12.82 -17.90
C LEU A 104 -7.27 13.69 -16.93
N TYR A 105 -6.24 13.13 -16.30
CA TYR A 105 -5.34 13.90 -15.42
C TYR A 105 -4.62 15.03 -16.17
N GLN A 106 -4.17 14.77 -17.39
CA GLN A 106 -3.46 15.77 -18.20
C GLN A 106 -4.37 16.91 -18.69
N THR A 107 -5.62 16.60 -19.07
CA THR A 107 -6.54 17.56 -19.70
C THR A 107 -7.56 18.17 -18.74
N ASN A 108 -7.93 17.46 -17.68
CA ASN A 108 -8.91 17.92 -16.68
C ASN A 108 -8.60 17.32 -15.29
N ARG A 109 -7.58 17.87 -14.63
CA ARG A 109 -7.17 17.43 -13.27
C ARG A 109 -8.28 17.49 -12.23
N ALA A 110 -9.12 18.51 -12.33
CA ALA A 110 -10.23 18.68 -11.37
C ALA A 110 -11.18 17.49 -11.43
N GLU A 111 -11.55 17.05 -12.64
CA GLU A 111 -12.41 15.89 -12.83
C GLU A 111 -11.71 14.58 -12.42
N HIS A 112 -10.42 14.42 -12.76
CA HIS A 112 -9.63 13.26 -12.33
C HIS A 112 -9.66 13.09 -10.82
N PHE A 113 -9.36 14.17 -10.09
CA PHE A 113 -9.39 14.13 -8.62
C PHE A 113 -10.80 14.07 -8.06
N ALA A 114 -11.81 14.64 -8.71
CA ALA A 114 -13.20 14.50 -8.27
C ALA A 114 -13.66 13.04 -8.29
N ARG A 115 -13.24 12.25 -9.29
CA ARG A 115 -13.50 10.81 -9.34
C ARG A 115 -12.76 10.04 -8.25
N LEU A 116 -11.50 10.36 -8.01
CA LEU A 116 -10.72 9.75 -6.94
C LEU A 116 -11.26 10.14 -5.55
N ASP A 117 -11.72 11.38 -5.37
CA ASP A 117 -12.43 11.80 -4.14
C ASP A 117 -13.66 10.95 -3.86
N GLY A 118 -14.40 10.55 -4.90
CA GLY A 118 -15.54 9.65 -4.75
C GLY A 118 -15.12 8.31 -4.12
N VAL A 119 -14.03 7.73 -4.59
CA VAL A 119 -13.48 6.47 -4.05
C VAL A 119 -13.02 6.65 -2.60
N VAL A 120 -12.24 7.70 -2.33
CA VAL A 120 -11.71 7.97 -0.97
C VAL A 120 -12.85 8.25 0.01
N ARG A 121 -13.83 9.09 -0.34
CA ARG A 121 -14.99 9.37 0.53
C ARG A 121 -15.82 8.13 0.80
N SER A 122 -16.01 7.26 -0.20
CA SER A 122 -16.74 6.00 0.01
C SER A 122 -15.98 5.09 0.99
N ALA A 123 -14.66 4.98 0.85
CA ALA A 123 -13.84 4.23 1.80
C ALA A 123 -13.91 4.83 3.23
N GLU A 124 -13.89 6.17 3.36
CA GLU A 124 -14.08 6.86 4.66
C GLU A 124 -15.44 6.53 5.29
N GLN A 125 -16.53 6.58 4.50
CA GLN A 125 -17.89 6.29 4.96
C GLN A 125 -18.03 4.86 5.48
N HIS A 126 -17.31 3.92 4.88
CA HIS A 126 -17.35 2.51 5.27
C HIS A 126 -16.23 2.11 6.25
N GLY A 127 -15.35 3.03 6.63
CA GLY A 127 -14.24 2.76 7.55
C GLY A 127 -13.19 1.83 6.98
N ILE A 128 -12.96 1.88 5.66
CA ILE A 128 -11.96 1.05 4.94
C ILE A 128 -10.69 1.86 4.73
N GLY A 129 -9.55 1.31 5.18
CA GLY A 129 -8.23 1.84 4.87
C GLY A 129 -7.84 1.62 3.42
N LEU A 130 -7.15 2.57 2.82
CA LEU A 130 -6.70 2.52 1.43
C LEU A 130 -5.17 2.54 1.33
N ILE A 131 -4.64 1.70 0.46
CA ILE A 131 -3.25 1.72 0.02
C ILE A 131 -3.24 2.05 -1.49
N PRO A 132 -3.18 3.34 -1.85
CA PRO A 132 -3.11 3.75 -3.26
C PRO A 132 -1.76 3.38 -3.86
N SER A 133 -1.77 2.54 -4.91
CA SER A 133 -0.64 2.26 -5.78
C SER A 133 -0.65 3.26 -6.94
N CYS A 134 0.31 4.19 -6.95
CA CYS A 134 0.24 5.38 -7.78
C CYS A 134 0.57 5.13 -9.26
N PHE A 135 1.55 4.26 -9.53
CA PHE A 135 2.11 4.03 -10.88
C PHE A 135 2.13 2.54 -11.20
N TRP A 136 0.94 1.95 -11.41
CA TRP A 136 0.81 0.49 -11.52
C TRP A 136 1.65 -0.12 -12.62
N HIS A 137 1.57 0.41 -13.84
CA HIS A 137 2.28 -0.14 -14.99
C HIS A 137 3.58 0.61 -15.27
N LEU A 138 4.70 -0.12 -15.32
CA LEU A 138 6.07 0.43 -15.37
C LEU A 138 6.34 1.36 -16.56
N SER A 139 5.68 1.17 -17.71
CA SER A 139 5.88 2.02 -18.88
C SER A 139 4.87 3.17 -19.00
N ALA A 140 3.81 3.20 -18.17
CA ALA A 140 2.72 4.15 -18.37
C ALA A 140 3.21 5.61 -18.33
N ILE A 141 3.96 5.99 -17.32
CA ILE A 141 4.44 7.37 -17.16
C ILE A 141 5.53 7.74 -18.19
N PRO A 142 6.56 6.90 -18.42
CA PRO A 142 7.49 7.14 -19.52
C PRO A 142 6.76 7.40 -20.85
N ASP A 143 5.79 6.57 -21.21
CA ASP A 143 5.01 6.71 -22.45
C ASP A 143 4.17 8.00 -22.47
N VAL A 144 3.55 8.37 -21.33
CA VAL A 144 2.77 9.61 -21.18
C VAL A 144 3.62 10.85 -21.48
N VAL A 145 4.89 10.85 -21.06
CA VAL A 145 5.80 11.98 -21.26
C VAL A 145 6.70 11.83 -22.48
N GLY A 146 6.55 10.72 -23.25
CA GLY A 146 7.33 10.43 -24.44
C GLY A 146 8.82 10.19 -24.16
N GLU A 147 9.11 9.41 -23.11
CA GLU A 147 10.45 8.97 -22.74
C GLU A 147 10.53 7.44 -22.69
N PRO A 148 11.71 6.84 -22.86
CA PRO A 148 11.90 5.40 -22.64
C PRO A 148 11.88 5.03 -21.15
N CYS A 149 11.63 3.75 -20.84
CA CYS A 149 11.42 3.27 -19.49
C CYS A 149 12.65 3.43 -18.56
N ASN A 150 13.88 3.40 -19.10
CA ASN A 150 15.09 3.59 -18.29
C ASN A 150 15.20 5.00 -17.66
N ARG A 151 14.31 5.95 -18.09
CA ARG A 151 14.25 7.29 -17.50
C ARG A 151 13.72 7.32 -16.07
N TRP A 152 13.17 6.23 -15.58
CA TRP A 152 12.96 6.04 -14.14
C TRP A 152 14.25 6.15 -13.33
N GLY A 153 15.41 5.89 -13.94
CA GLY A 153 16.72 6.01 -13.31
C GLY A 153 17.37 7.41 -13.37
N ASP A 154 16.73 8.39 -13.98
CA ASP A 154 17.23 9.74 -14.12
C ASP A 154 16.40 10.74 -13.29
N PRO A 155 16.89 11.23 -12.13
CA PRO A 155 16.16 12.19 -11.29
C PRO A 155 15.75 13.49 -12.01
N ASN A 156 16.36 13.81 -13.14
CA ASN A 156 16.09 15.01 -13.93
C ASN A 156 15.18 14.74 -15.13
N SER A 157 14.71 13.50 -15.33
CA SER A 157 13.83 13.14 -16.43
C SER A 157 12.42 13.74 -16.28
N ARG A 158 11.71 13.83 -17.40
CA ARG A 158 10.28 14.18 -17.41
C ARG A 158 9.44 13.12 -16.72
N THR A 159 9.86 11.85 -16.80
CA THR A 159 9.25 10.73 -16.09
C THR A 159 9.24 10.96 -14.58
N ILE A 160 10.40 11.27 -14.00
CA ILE A 160 10.50 11.57 -12.55
C ILE A 160 9.80 12.89 -12.20
N ALA A 161 9.86 13.90 -13.07
CA ALA A 161 9.13 15.16 -12.84
C ALA A 161 7.60 14.94 -12.79
N PHE A 162 7.05 14.16 -13.71
CA PHE A 162 5.62 13.80 -13.70
C PHE A 162 5.26 13.00 -12.44
N MET A 163 6.07 12.00 -12.10
CA MET A 163 5.89 11.19 -10.89
C MET A 163 5.84 12.08 -9.63
N ARG A 164 6.81 12.98 -9.46
CA ARG A 164 6.84 13.91 -8.32
C ARG A 164 5.59 14.79 -8.28
N GLN A 165 5.19 15.35 -9.42
CA GLN A 165 4.01 16.20 -9.51
C GLN A 165 2.73 15.45 -9.08
N TYR A 166 2.46 14.29 -9.67
CA TYR A 166 1.27 13.50 -9.32
C TYR A 166 1.29 13.07 -7.85
N THR A 167 2.45 12.62 -7.37
CA THR A 167 2.63 12.23 -5.96
C THR A 167 2.37 13.39 -5.01
N ALA A 168 2.91 14.58 -5.29
CA ALA A 168 2.68 15.77 -4.47
C ALA A 168 1.19 16.15 -4.41
N GLU A 169 0.52 16.21 -5.56
CA GLU A 169 -0.90 16.55 -5.66
C GLU A 169 -1.78 15.51 -4.90
N LEU A 170 -1.49 14.22 -5.08
CA LEU A 170 -2.20 13.14 -4.42
C LEU A 170 -2.01 13.16 -2.90
N VAL A 171 -0.76 13.24 -2.44
CA VAL A 171 -0.44 13.19 -1.00
C VAL A 171 -0.95 14.44 -0.29
N GLN A 172 -0.77 15.64 -0.85
CA GLN A 172 -1.31 16.88 -0.29
C GLN A 172 -2.83 16.81 -0.13
N ARG A 173 -3.53 16.29 -1.15
CA ARG A 173 -4.98 16.19 -1.15
C ARG A 173 -5.52 15.28 -0.05
N TYR A 174 -4.87 14.14 0.17
CA TYR A 174 -5.38 13.09 1.06
C TYR A 174 -4.58 12.87 2.34
N SER A 175 -3.56 13.67 2.63
CA SER A 175 -2.73 13.52 3.84
C SER A 175 -3.54 13.56 5.15
N LYS A 176 -4.69 14.23 5.16
CA LYS A 176 -5.60 14.32 6.31
C LYS A 176 -6.71 13.27 6.31
N SER A 177 -6.88 12.51 5.23
CA SER A 177 -7.91 11.48 5.14
C SER A 177 -7.60 10.32 6.09
N PRO A 178 -8.53 9.90 6.95
CA PRO A 178 -8.37 8.71 7.78
C PRO A 178 -8.41 7.42 6.97
N ALA A 179 -8.94 7.46 5.74
CA ALA A 179 -8.95 6.30 4.86
C ALA A 179 -7.57 6.01 4.26
N ILE A 180 -6.66 6.96 4.11
CA ILE A 180 -5.33 6.64 3.58
C ILE A 180 -4.47 5.99 4.68
N TRP A 181 -4.08 4.75 4.45
CA TRP A 181 -3.28 3.99 5.39
C TRP A 181 -1.80 3.94 5.04
N ALA A 182 -1.46 3.88 3.77
CA ALA A 182 -0.08 3.85 3.27
C ALA A 182 -0.02 4.45 1.86
N TRP A 183 1.17 4.72 1.36
CA TRP A 183 1.44 5.16 -0.01
C TRP A 183 2.27 4.10 -0.72
N GLU A 184 1.88 3.70 -1.91
CA GLU A 184 2.61 2.72 -2.69
C GLU A 184 3.03 3.28 -4.05
N PHE A 185 4.28 2.99 -4.45
CA PHE A 185 4.82 3.47 -5.72
C PHE A 185 4.13 2.83 -6.93
N GLY A 186 4.22 1.52 -7.08
CA GLY A 186 3.76 0.84 -8.29
C GLY A 186 3.54 -0.66 -8.10
N ASN A 187 3.68 -1.45 -9.17
CA ASN A 187 3.46 -2.88 -9.11
C ASN A 187 4.55 -3.68 -9.82
N GLU A 188 5.28 -4.51 -9.07
CA GLU A 188 6.18 -5.55 -9.55
C GLU A 188 7.28 -5.10 -10.53
N TYR A 189 7.73 -3.85 -10.46
CA TYR A 189 8.76 -3.31 -11.36
C TYR A 189 10.04 -4.13 -11.34
N ASN A 190 10.44 -4.67 -10.18
CA ASN A 190 11.62 -5.48 -10.00
C ASN A 190 11.64 -6.77 -10.83
N LEU A 191 10.48 -7.26 -11.27
CA LEU A 191 10.41 -8.43 -12.15
C LEU A 191 10.90 -8.16 -13.58
N ALA A 192 11.01 -6.90 -14.00
CA ALA A 192 11.51 -6.50 -15.31
C ALA A 192 13.00 -6.10 -15.29
N ALA A 193 13.63 -6.11 -14.10
CA ALA A 193 14.97 -5.58 -13.91
C ALA A 193 16.08 -6.55 -14.34
N ASP A 194 17.08 -6.02 -15.04
CA ASP A 194 18.34 -6.69 -15.40
C ASP A 194 18.21 -8.07 -16.05
N LEU A 195 17.09 -8.33 -16.75
CA LEU A 195 16.87 -9.62 -17.39
C LEU A 195 17.93 -9.90 -18.46
N PRO A 196 18.60 -11.07 -18.47
CA PRO A 196 19.56 -11.43 -19.51
C PRO A 196 18.97 -11.41 -20.93
N ASN A 197 17.67 -11.68 -21.05
CA ASN A 197 16.89 -11.64 -22.29
C ASN A 197 15.90 -10.46 -22.32
N ALA A 198 16.26 -9.30 -21.76
CA ALA A 198 15.39 -8.13 -21.62
C ALA A 198 14.73 -7.71 -22.93
N ALA A 199 15.38 -7.89 -24.07
CA ALA A 199 14.81 -7.56 -25.39
C ALA A 199 13.47 -8.25 -25.69
N THR A 200 13.23 -9.43 -25.13
CA THR A 200 11.97 -10.20 -25.29
C THR A 200 10.93 -9.86 -24.23
N HIS A 201 11.28 -9.01 -23.26
CA HIS A 201 10.43 -8.61 -22.13
C HIS A 201 10.20 -7.11 -22.05
N ARG A 202 10.46 -6.39 -23.14
CA ARG A 202 10.14 -4.96 -23.24
C ARG A 202 8.62 -4.75 -23.06
N PRO A 203 8.19 -3.59 -22.55
CA PRO A 203 6.77 -3.29 -22.40
C PRO A 203 6.00 -3.47 -23.72
N PRO A 204 4.72 -3.85 -23.65
CA PRO A 204 3.92 -4.10 -24.86
C PRO A 204 3.77 -2.85 -25.72
N VAL A 205 3.61 -3.08 -27.05
CA VAL A 205 3.30 -2.06 -28.04
C VAL A 205 1.82 -2.15 -28.38
N VAL A 206 1.03 -1.19 -27.89
CA VAL A 206 -0.43 -1.11 -28.04
C VAL A 206 -0.81 0.35 -28.33
N PRO A 207 -0.53 0.88 -29.54
CA PRO A 207 -0.65 2.31 -29.85
C PRO A 207 -2.05 2.89 -29.58
N GLN A 208 -3.11 2.09 -29.75
CA GLN A 208 -4.49 2.49 -29.42
C GLN A 208 -4.71 2.77 -27.93
N LEU A 209 -3.79 2.33 -27.05
CA LEU A 209 -3.79 2.63 -25.61
C LEU A 209 -2.76 3.71 -25.24
N GLY A 210 -2.12 4.32 -26.26
CA GLY A 210 -1.20 5.44 -26.11
C GLY A 210 0.27 5.04 -25.94
N THR A 211 0.64 3.77 -26.13
CA THR A 211 2.06 3.38 -26.12
C THR A 211 2.75 3.81 -27.42
N PRO A 212 4.09 3.94 -27.42
CA PRO A 212 4.85 4.15 -28.65
C PRO A 212 4.67 2.96 -29.61
N SER A 213 4.95 3.19 -30.90
CA SER A 213 4.87 2.17 -31.96
C SER A 213 6.04 1.18 -31.93
N GLN A 214 7.11 1.49 -31.21
CA GLN A 214 8.32 0.67 -31.12
C GLN A 214 8.94 0.78 -29.74
N ARG A 215 9.65 -0.26 -29.34
CA ARG A 215 10.47 -0.30 -28.14
C ARG A 215 11.94 -0.51 -28.49
N SER A 216 12.83 0.01 -27.66
CA SER A 216 14.28 -0.10 -27.83
C SER A 216 14.95 -0.68 -26.58
N ALA A 217 16.26 -0.83 -26.61
CA ALA A 217 17.04 -1.21 -25.42
C ALA A 217 16.91 -0.18 -24.27
N GLN A 218 16.50 1.05 -24.57
CA GLN A 218 16.24 2.08 -23.54
C GLN A 218 14.95 1.81 -22.75
N ASP A 219 14.10 0.90 -23.21
CA ASP A 219 12.90 0.46 -22.47
C ASP A 219 13.17 -0.72 -21.51
N GLU A 220 14.41 -1.18 -21.45
CA GLU A 220 14.86 -2.23 -20.52
C GLU A 220 15.24 -1.60 -19.18
N LEU A 221 14.72 -2.16 -18.10
CA LEU A 221 14.96 -1.63 -16.75
C LEU A 221 16.11 -2.36 -16.06
N THR A 222 16.80 -1.63 -15.20
CA THR A 222 17.73 -2.18 -14.22
C THR A 222 17.19 -2.02 -12.80
N HIS A 223 17.68 -2.82 -11.85
CA HIS A 223 17.39 -2.61 -10.44
C HIS A 223 17.72 -1.20 -9.98
N GLU A 224 18.82 -0.60 -10.47
CA GLU A 224 19.18 0.78 -10.10
C GLU A 224 18.19 1.82 -10.65
N ASN A 225 17.67 1.65 -11.88
CA ASN A 225 16.62 2.54 -12.39
C ASN A 225 15.41 2.56 -11.44
N ILE A 226 14.99 1.38 -10.98
CA ILE A 226 13.84 1.23 -10.09
C ILE A 226 14.15 1.80 -8.70
N ARG A 227 15.33 1.54 -8.15
CA ARG A 227 15.76 2.07 -6.85
C ARG A 227 15.81 3.60 -6.83
N VAL A 228 16.25 4.22 -7.94
CA VAL A 228 16.18 5.69 -8.09
C VAL A 228 14.73 6.15 -8.05
N ALA A 229 13.85 5.56 -8.86
CA ALA A 229 12.42 5.94 -8.88
C ALA A 229 11.78 5.80 -7.50
N LEU A 230 12.03 4.70 -6.79
CA LEU A 230 11.52 4.45 -5.44
C LEU A 230 12.01 5.47 -4.42
N ARG A 231 13.31 5.83 -4.46
CA ARG A 231 13.87 6.89 -3.60
C ARG A 231 13.20 8.23 -3.86
N GLU A 232 13.08 8.62 -5.13
CA GLU A 232 12.48 9.89 -5.53
C GLU A 232 11.00 9.99 -5.14
N PHE A 233 10.24 8.91 -5.35
CA PHE A 233 8.85 8.81 -4.90
C PHE A 233 8.73 8.98 -3.38
N ALA A 234 9.52 8.22 -2.63
CA ALA A 234 9.45 8.26 -1.17
C ALA A 234 9.90 9.60 -0.59
N LEU A 235 10.90 10.24 -1.19
CA LEU A 235 11.29 11.61 -0.84
C LEU A 235 10.17 12.60 -1.11
N GLU A 236 9.45 12.47 -2.23
CA GLU A 236 8.32 13.34 -2.54
C GLU A 236 7.17 13.14 -1.56
N VAL A 237 6.81 11.89 -1.25
CA VAL A 237 5.80 11.58 -0.22
C VAL A 237 6.17 12.22 1.12
N ARG A 238 7.43 12.10 1.58
CA ARG A 238 7.88 12.62 2.88
C ARG A 238 7.83 14.14 3.02
N LYS A 239 7.82 14.89 1.93
CA LYS A 239 7.58 16.34 1.97
C LYS A 239 6.19 16.70 2.49
N HIS A 240 5.19 15.83 2.26
CA HIS A 240 3.78 16.09 2.51
C HIS A 240 3.17 15.16 3.56
N ASP A 241 3.73 13.98 3.75
CA ASP A 241 3.34 12.99 4.76
C ASP A 241 4.59 12.37 5.41
N ARG A 242 4.85 12.76 6.65
CA ARG A 242 6.08 12.38 7.35
C ARG A 242 6.04 11.00 7.99
N GLN A 243 4.87 10.39 8.14
CA GLN A 243 4.70 9.28 9.09
C GLN A 243 4.14 8.00 8.46
N ARG A 244 3.20 8.11 7.50
CA ARG A 244 2.57 6.92 6.92
C ARG A 244 3.59 5.97 6.28
N LEU A 245 3.22 4.71 6.28
CA LEU A 245 3.96 3.65 5.61
C LEU A 245 4.13 3.98 4.12
N ILE A 246 5.33 3.78 3.59
CA ILE A 246 5.62 3.86 2.16
C ILE A 246 6.06 2.49 1.67
N VAL A 247 5.41 2.02 0.62
CA VAL A 247 5.56 0.70 0.04
C VAL A 247 6.13 0.81 -1.38
N SER A 248 7.05 -0.08 -1.75
CA SER A 248 7.58 -0.15 -3.11
C SER A 248 6.58 -0.73 -4.12
N GLY A 249 5.76 -1.70 -3.69
CA GLY A 249 4.92 -2.51 -4.55
C GLY A 249 5.67 -3.62 -5.29
N ASN A 250 6.92 -3.89 -4.94
CA ASN A 250 7.71 -4.95 -5.54
C ASN A 250 7.18 -6.36 -5.20
N SER A 251 7.48 -7.30 -6.08
CA SER A 251 7.32 -8.73 -5.86
C SER A 251 8.55 -9.33 -5.17
N PHE A 252 8.53 -10.64 -4.89
CA PHE A 252 9.77 -11.35 -4.63
C PHE A 252 10.79 -11.09 -5.73
N PRO A 253 12.07 -10.86 -5.41
CA PRO A 253 13.13 -10.92 -6.41
C PRO A 253 13.04 -12.22 -7.20
N ARG A 254 13.34 -12.21 -8.49
CA ARG A 254 13.47 -13.46 -9.25
C ARG A 254 14.48 -14.38 -8.58
N PRO A 255 14.38 -15.71 -8.77
CA PRO A 255 15.33 -16.65 -8.16
C PRO A 255 16.80 -16.44 -8.54
N SER A 256 17.07 -15.61 -9.54
CA SER A 256 18.39 -15.28 -10.08
C SER A 256 18.67 -13.78 -10.10
N ALA A 257 17.94 -12.96 -9.34
CA ALA A 257 17.97 -11.50 -9.47
C ALA A 257 19.35 -10.91 -9.22
N TRP A 258 20.11 -11.44 -8.26
CA TRP A 258 21.47 -11.02 -7.99
C TRP A 258 22.40 -11.34 -9.17
N HIS A 259 22.36 -12.58 -9.68
CA HIS A 259 23.16 -12.99 -10.84
C HIS A 259 22.71 -12.28 -12.12
N GLN A 260 21.43 -11.97 -12.27
CA GLN A 260 20.93 -11.15 -13.39
C GLN A 260 21.54 -9.76 -13.36
N MET A 261 21.56 -9.11 -12.20
CA MET A 261 22.11 -7.77 -12.01
C MET A 261 23.63 -7.74 -12.18
N GLN A 262 24.36 -8.70 -11.58
CA GLN A 262 25.82 -8.69 -11.53
C GLN A 262 26.50 -9.33 -12.75
N GLU A 263 25.90 -10.40 -13.28
CA GLU A 263 26.57 -11.30 -14.23
C GLU A 263 25.77 -11.52 -15.51
N ARG A 264 24.57 -10.94 -15.64
CA ARG A 264 23.64 -11.22 -16.75
C ARG A 264 23.35 -12.71 -16.93
N SER A 265 23.23 -13.42 -15.80
CA SER A 265 23.09 -14.87 -15.73
C SER A 265 21.75 -15.29 -15.12
N TRP A 266 21.29 -16.50 -15.45
CA TRP A 266 20.14 -17.16 -14.84
C TRP A 266 20.52 -18.09 -13.69
N GLN A 267 21.78 -18.05 -13.23
CA GLN A 267 22.22 -18.83 -12.08
C GLN A 267 21.38 -18.47 -10.85
N LYS A 268 20.95 -19.49 -10.11
CA LYS A 268 20.10 -19.29 -8.93
C LYS A 268 20.89 -18.64 -7.79
N ASP A 269 20.28 -17.65 -7.16
CA ASP A 269 20.83 -16.94 -6.02
C ASP A 269 20.90 -17.80 -4.77
N THR A 270 21.92 -17.58 -3.97
CA THR A 270 22.00 -18.08 -2.60
C THR A 270 21.03 -17.33 -1.68
N PRO A 271 20.68 -17.85 -0.48
CA PRO A 271 19.89 -17.13 0.49
C PRO A 271 20.45 -15.75 0.87
N ALA A 272 21.76 -15.58 0.90
CA ALA A 272 22.41 -14.30 1.19
C ALA A 272 22.21 -13.29 0.04
N GLN A 273 22.40 -13.73 -1.20
CA GLN A 273 22.15 -12.91 -2.39
C GLN A 273 20.67 -12.50 -2.51
N PHE A 274 19.75 -13.45 -2.24
CA PHE A 274 18.33 -13.11 -2.15
C PHE A 274 18.05 -12.04 -1.11
N ALA A 275 18.66 -12.15 0.08
CA ALA A 275 18.46 -11.16 1.16
C ALA A 275 19.02 -9.78 0.76
N GLU A 276 20.18 -9.74 0.11
CA GLU A 276 20.79 -8.52 -0.41
C GLU A 276 19.88 -7.80 -1.40
N ILE A 277 19.37 -8.50 -2.41
CA ILE A 277 18.50 -7.90 -3.43
C ILE A 277 17.16 -7.47 -2.82
N LEU A 278 16.53 -8.30 -1.99
CA LEU A 278 15.26 -7.96 -1.38
C LEU A 278 15.36 -6.70 -0.51
N ALA A 279 16.43 -6.55 0.25
CA ALA A 279 16.67 -5.35 1.04
C ALA A 279 16.93 -4.13 0.15
N ALA A 280 17.81 -4.27 -0.85
CA ALA A 280 18.22 -3.17 -1.74
C ALA A 280 17.07 -2.65 -2.60
N ASP A 281 16.14 -3.52 -3.02
CA ASP A 281 14.96 -3.14 -3.84
C ASP A 281 13.86 -2.42 -3.04
N ASN A 282 14.07 -2.24 -1.75
CA ASN A 282 13.19 -1.42 -0.91
C ASN A 282 14.04 -0.31 -0.22
N PRO A 283 14.65 0.61 -0.99
CA PRO A 283 15.61 1.58 -0.47
C PRO A 283 14.94 2.62 0.42
N SER A 284 15.65 3.11 1.45
CA SER A 284 15.16 4.27 2.21
C SER A 284 14.95 5.49 1.30
N PRO A 285 13.88 6.31 1.52
CA PRO A 285 12.93 6.31 2.65
C PRO A 285 11.72 5.37 2.55
N ILE A 286 11.67 4.41 1.58
CA ILE A 286 10.73 3.29 1.65
C ILE A 286 10.92 2.59 2.99
N ASN A 287 9.87 2.45 3.78
CA ASN A 287 9.95 1.93 5.14
C ASN A 287 9.17 0.62 5.34
N SER A 288 9.03 -0.16 4.29
CA SER A 288 8.51 -1.53 4.30
C SER A 288 9.30 -2.41 3.32
N ILE A 289 9.24 -3.72 3.52
CA ILE A 289 9.61 -4.71 2.51
C ILE A 289 8.32 -5.19 1.86
N CYS A 290 8.27 -5.25 0.53
CA CYS A 290 7.10 -5.71 -0.21
C CYS A 290 7.40 -6.94 -1.05
N VAL A 291 6.49 -7.92 -1.05
CA VAL A 291 6.57 -9.16 -1.84
C VAL A 291 5.18 -9.61 -2.32
N ARG A 292 5.13 -10.62 -3.19
CA ARG A 292 3.91 -11.31 -3.64
C ARG A 292 4.06 -12.81 -3.37
N ALA A 293 2.97 -13.52 -3.11
CA ALA A 293 3.03 -14.95 -2.78
C ALA A 293 1.91 -15.71 -3.48
N TYR A 294 2.25 -16.44 -4.54
CA TYR A 294 1.31 -17.19 -5.35
C TYR A 294 1.66 -18.67 -5.49
N ASP A 295 2.89 -19.07 -5.15
CA ASP A 295 3.40 -20.41 -5.33
C ASP A 295 3.69 -21.10 -4.00
N ALA A 296 2.91 -22.14 -3.68
CA ALA A 296 3.11 -22.94 -2.47
C ALA A 296 4.47 -23.64 -2.41
N THR A 297 5.05 -23.97 -3.56
CA THR A 297 6.31 -24.72 -3.60
C THR A 297 7.52 -23.83 -3.29
N ASN A 298 7.54 -22.62 -3.86
CA ASN A 298 8.68 -21.72 -3.77
C ASN A 298 8.47 -20.57 -2.78
N ASP A 299 7.26 -20.00 -2.76
CA ASP A 299 7.01 -18.76 -2.02
C ASP A 299 6.87 -18.96 -0.51
N LEU A 300 6.42 -20.14 -0.03
CA LEU A 300 6.24 -20.34 1.41
C LEU A 300 7.56 -20.29 2.19
N SER A 301 8.62 -20.94 1.68
CA SER A 301 9.95 -20.84 2.29
C SER A 301 10.54 -19.44 2.17
N ARG A 302 10.28 -18.76 1.05
CA ARG A 302 10.73 -17.38 0.81
C ARG A 302 10.02 -16.37 1.69
N LEU A 303 8.78 -16.62 2.12
CA LEU A 303 8.08 -15.76 3.10
C LEU A 303 8.82 -15.72 4.45
N ALA A 304 9.30 -16.88 4.93
CA ALA A 304 10.10 -16.94 6.16
C ALA A 304 11.44 -16.20 6.01
N GLN A 305 12.11 -16.37 4.86
CA GLN A 305 13.34 -15.64 4.56
C GLN A 305 13.09 -14.13 4.46
N ALA A 306 12.03 -13.71 3.75
CA ALA A 306 11.66 -12.29 3.63
C ALA A 306 11.34 -11.66 4.99
N MET A 307 10.66 -12.41 5.89
CA MET A 307 10.40 -11.93 7.24
C MET A 307 11.70 -11.77 8.04
N SER A 308 12.68 -12.64 7.85
CA SER A 308 14.02 -12.51 8.46
C SER A 308 14.75 -11.29 7.94
N VAL A 309 14.71 -11.03 6.62
CA VAL A 309 15.28 -9.83 6.01
C VAL A 309 14.59 -8.57 6.54
N ALA A 310 13.25 -8.56 6.56
CA ALA A 310 12.46 -7.44 7.04
C ALA A 310 12.84 -7.06 8.49
N LYS A 311 12.97 -8.04 9.38
CA LYS A 311 13.46 -7.85 10.76
C LYS A 311 14.89 -7.30 10.80
N ALA A 312 15.79 -7.83 9.98
CA ALA A 312 17.18 -7.40 9.96
C ALA A 312 17.37 -5.95 9.49
N VAL A 313 16.47 -5.45 8.62
CA VAL A 313 16.51 -4.07 8.13
C VAL A 313 15.48 -3.15 8.82
N GLU A 314 14.87 -3.63 9.92
CA GLU A 314 13.90 -2.88 10.74
C GLU A 314 12.74 -2.29 9.93
N LYS A 315 12.14 -3.10 9.03
CA LYS A 315 10.99 -2.74 8.20
C LYS A 315 9.91 -3.82 8.31
N PRO A 316 8.61 -3.48 8.38
CA PRO A 316 7.56 -4.48 8.31
C PRO A 316 7.50 -5.12 6.93
N LEU A 317 7.11 -6.40 6.88
CA LEU A 317 6.84 -7.11 5.64
C LEU A 317 5.38 -6.91 5.21
N PHE A 318 5.18 -6.55 3.95
CA PHE A 318 3.88 -6.52 3.28
C PHE A 318 3.82 -7.57 2.16
N VAL A 319 2.96 -8.57 2.31
CA VAL A 319 2.58 -9.45 1.21
C VAL A 319 1.46 -8.76 0.44
N GLY A 320 1.83 -7.91 -0.52
CA GLY A 320 0.91 -7.02 -1.22
C GLY A 320 -0.08 -7.75 -2.12
N GLU A 321 0.23 -9.00 -2.50
CA GLU A 321 -0.68 -9.88 -3.22
C GLU A 321 -0.44 -11.32 -2.82
N PHE A 322 -1.52 -12.05 -2.59
CA PHE A 322 -1.54 -13.51 -2.47
C PHE A 322 -2.91 -14.03 -2.89
N GLY A 323 -3.00 -15.29 -3.30
CA GLY A 323 -4.26 -15.88 -3.70
C GLY A 323 -4.08 -17.25 -4.32
N ALA A 324 -5.20 -17.88 -4.64
CA ALA A 324 -5.22 -19.14 -5.39
C ALA A 324 -6.14 -18.99 -6.60
N PRO A 325 -5.65 -19.34 -7.81
CA PRO A 325 -6.48 -19.35 -9.00
C PRO A 325 -7.48 -20.50 -8.96
N GLY A 326 -8.51 -20.40 -9.79
CA GLY A 326 -9.56 -21.42 -9.88
C GLY A 326 -10.68 -21.21 -8.86
N ASP A 327 -11.74 -22.02 -8.97
CA ASP A 327 -12.97 -21.81 -8.22
C ASP A 327 -12.87 -22.33 -6.77
N ASN A 328 -13.50 -23.46 -6.47
CA ASN A 328 -13.54 -24.02 -5.13
C ASN A 328 -13.00 -25.46 -5.04
N GLY A 329 -12.20 -25.85 -6.03
CA GLY A 329 -11.57 -27.17 -6.07
C GLY A 329 -10.61 -27.42 -4.90
N PRO A 330 -10.32 -28.70 -4.59
CA PRO A 330 -9.45 -29.06 -3.48
C PRO A 330 -8.03 -28.49 -3.60
N GLU A 331 -7.49 -28.38 -4.81
CA GLU A 331 -6.15 -27.84 -5.07
C GLU A 331 -6.08 -26.34 -4.76
N ALA A 332 -7.08 -25.55 -5.22
CA ALA A 332 -7.15 -24.12 -4.93
C ALA A 332 -7.29 -23.87 -3.42
N LYS A 333 -8.11 -24.66 -2.74
CA LYS A 333 -8.26 -24.57 -1.28
C LYS A 333 -6.99 -24.96 -0.53
N ALA A 334 -6.30 -26.01 -0.95
CA ALA A 334 -5.05 -26.45 -0.34
C ALA A 334 -3.95 -25.40 -0.52
N LEU A 335 -3.79 -24.85 -1.72
CA LEU A 335 -2.83 -23.77 -2.00
C LEU A 335 -3.13 -22.53 -1.14
N PHE A 336 -4.38 -22.08 -1.13
CA PHE A 336 -4.76 -20.89 -0.37
C PHE A 336 -4.54 -21.07 1.13
N ALA A 337 -4.95 -22.24 1.67
CA ALA A 337 -4.73 -22.57 3.09
C ALA A 337 -3.24 -22.62 3.45
N ALA A 338 -2.40 -23.18 2.58
CA ALA A 338 -0.95 -23.20 2.78
C ALA A 338 -0.33 -21.81 2.84
N ILE A 339 -0.71 -20.91 1.91
CA ILE A 339 -0.23 -19.53 1.90
C ILE A 339 -0.74 -18.79 3.15
N LEU A 340 -2.01 -18.93 3.49
CA LEU A 340 -2.61 -18.27 4.65
C LEU A 340 -1.95 -18.73 5.97
N ASN A 341 -1.72 -20.04 6.11
CA ASN A 341 -0.98 -20.59 7.24
C ASN A 341 0.46 -20.03 7.32
N ALA A 342 1.16 -19.90 6.19
CA ALA A 342 2.51 -19.32 6.16
C ALA A 342 2.50 -17.84 6.59
N ILE A 343 1.49 -17.06 6.17
CA ILE A 343 1.29 -15.67 6.62
C ILE A 343 1.11 -15.61 8.15
N GLN A 344 0.27 -16.49 8.70
CA GLN A 344 -0.02 -16.53 10.13
C GLN A 344 1.20 -17.01 10.94
N THR A 345 1.82 -18.13 10.54
CA THR A 345 2.96 -18.74 11.24
C THR A 345 4.19 -17.84 11.26
N ASN A 346 4.48 -17.17 10.15
CA ASN A 346 5.59 -16.20 10.08
C ASN A 346 5.23 -14.83 10.71
N GLN A 347 4.02 -14.68 11.27
CA GLN A 347 3.54 -13.44 11.88
C GLN A 347 3.64 -12.23 10.96
N ILE A 348 3.38 -12.41 9.67
CA ILE A 348 3.44 -11.33 8.69
C ILE A 348 2.40 -10.26 9.04
N PRO A 349 2.81 -8.99 9.20
CA PRO A 349 1.92 -7.98 9.74
C PRO A 349 0.86 -7.48 8.75
N LEU A 350 1.15 -7.50 7.44
CA LEU A 350 0.25 -6.95 6.43
C LEU A 350 0.21 -7.86 5.20
N SER A 351 -1.00 -8.19 4.74
CA SER A 351 -1.21 -9.02 3.54
C SER A 351 -2.49 -8.63 2.82
N ALA A 352 -2.55 -8.76 1.49
CA ALA A 352 -3.73 -8.43 0.70
C ALA A 352 -4.07 -9.52 -0.32
N LEU A 353 -5.31 -10.03 -0.28
CA LEU A 353 -5.84 -11.01 -1.23
C LEU A 353 -5.87 -10.42 -2.65
N TRP A 354 -5.39 -11.15 -3.64
CA TRP A 354 -5.59 -10.88 -5.06
C TRP A 354 -6.73 -11.76 -5.59
N VAL A 355 -7.83 -11.22 -6.15
CA VAL A 355 -8.27 -9.84 -6.32
C VAL A 355 -9.78 -9.76 -6.05
N PHE A 356 -10.22 -8.73 -5.38
CA PHE A 356 -11.63 -8.50 -5.03
C PHE A 356 -12.33 -7.67 -6.12
N ASP A 357 -13.49 -8.16 -6.60
CA ASP A 357 -14.44 -7.46 -7.49
C ASP A 357 -13.79 -6.84 -8.75
N PHE A 358 -12.97 -7.63 -9.46
CA PHE A 358 -12.30 -7.20 -10.68
C PHE A 358 -12.68 -8.08 -11.87
N ASP A 359 -13.61 -7.63 -12.69
CA ASP A 359 -14.13 -8.34 -13.87
C ASP A 359 -13.05 -8.69 -14.91
N GLY A 360 -11.98 -7.90 -15.00
CA GLY A 360 -10.87 -8.18 -15.90
C GLY A 360 -10.18 -9.53 -15.66
N GLN A 361 -10.35 -10.10 -14.46
CA GLN A 361 -9.80 -11.40 -14.09
C GLN A 361 -10.87 -12.41 -13.59
N LYS A 362 -12.11 -12.24 -14.05
CA LYS A 362 -13.24 -13.09 -13.63
C LYS A 362 -13.04 -14.58 -13.84
N LYS A 363 -12.21 -14.96 -14.80
CA LYS A 363 -11.97 -16.37 -15.15
C LYS A 363 -11.24 -17.11 -14.03
N ASP A 364 -10.17 -16.53 -13.48
CA ASP A 364 -9.25 -17.26 -12.62
C ASP A 364 -9.08 -16.66 -11.21
N TRP A 365 -9.11 -15.33 -11.07
CA TRP A 365 -8.67 -14.65 -9.84
C TRP A 365 -9.76 -13.81 -9.14
N ASN A 366 -10.76 -13.33 -9.88
CA ASN A 366 -11.77 -12.44 -9.30
C ASN A 366 -12.55 -13.14 -8.17
N VAL A 367 -12.55 -12.54 -6.99
CA VAL A 367 -13.29 -12.97 -5.82
C VAL A 367 -14.42 -11.96 -5.55
N THR A 368 -15.65 -12.43 -5.55
CA THR A 368 -16.82 -11.62 -5.18
C THR A 368 -17.61 -12.32 -4.08
N PRO A 369 -18.53 -11.61 -3.38
CA PRO A 369 -19.37 -12.23 -2.35
C PRO A 369 -20.23 -13.40 -2.83
N THR A 370 -20.49 -13.47 -4.14
CA THR A 370 -21.47 -14.37 -4.73
C THR A 370 -20.92 -15.39 -5.72
N ASN A 371 -19.63 -15.29 -6.08
CA ASN A 371 -19.04 -16.26 -6.99
C ASN A 371 -18.46 -17.50 -6.27
N LEU A 372 -17.99 -18.48 -7.04
CA LEU A 372 -17.45 -19.74 -6.49
C LEU A 372 -16.16 -19.57 -5.68
N ARG A 373 -15.56 -18.37 -5.68
CA ARG A 373 -14.34 -18.02 -4.91
C ARG A 373 -14.65 -17.24 -3.63
N SER A 374 -15.92 -16.97 -3.31
CA SER A 374 -16.34 -16.24 -2.10
C SER A 374 -15.74 -16.81 -0.80
N TRP A 375 -15.48 -18.13 -0.77
CA TRP A 375 -14.82 -18.81 0.35
C TRP A 375 -13.45 -18.22 0.73
N GLN A 376 -12.74 -17.57 -0.21
CA GLN A 376 -11.48 -16.90 0.10
C GLN A 376 -11.71 -15.66 1.01
N LEU A 377 -12.83 -14.94 0.84
CA LEU A 377 -13.21 -13.86 1.75
C LEU A 377 -13.55 -14.37 3.13
N ASP A 378 -14.23 -15.51 3.22
CA ASP A 378 -14.55 -16.13 4.51
C ASP A 378 -13.28 -16.59 5.23
N ALA A 379 -12.34 -17.18 4.50
CA ALA A 379 -11.07 -17.64 5.04
C ALA A 379 -10.20 -16.49 5.59
N ILE A 380 -10.08 -15.36 4.86
CA ILE A 380 -9.32 -14.21 5.37
C ILE A 380 -10.04 -13.51 6.51
N GLN A 381 -11.37 -13.51 6.52
CA GLN A 381 -12.15 -13.00 7.66
C GLN A 381 -11.87 -13.80 8.92
N GLN A 382 -11.88 -15.13 8.83
CA GLN A 382 -11.54 -16.02 9.94
C GLN A 382 -10.10 -15.80 10.42
N ALA A 383 -9.13 -15.75 9.49
CA ALA A 383 -7.72 -15.50 9.82
C ALA A 383 -7.52 -14.17 10.57
N ASN A 384 -8.23 -13.11 10.16
CA ASN A 384 -8.19 -11.82 10.87
C ASN A 384 -8.74 -11.92 12.30
N GLN A 385 -9.79 -12.70 12.54
CA GLN A 385 -10.35 -12.93 13.88
C GLN A 385 -9.34 -13.67 14.78
N GLU A 386 -8.66 -14.68 14.24
CA GLU A 386 -7.62 -15.44 14.95
C GLU A 386 -6.42 -14.55 15.30
N MET A 387 -5.94 -13.72 14.36
CA MET A 387 -4.86 -12.75 14.59
C MET A 387 -5.18 -11.74 15.71
N GLN A 388 -6.46 -11.33 15.83
CA GLN A 388 -6.91 -10.37 16.84
C GLN A 388 -7.11 -11.02 18.22
N SER A 389 -7.47 -12.30 18.27
CA SER A 389 -7.67 -13.05 19.52
C SER A 389 -6.37 -13.57 20.15
N GLY A 390 -5.23 -13.38 19.49
CA GLY A 390 -3.93 -13.86 19.96
C GLY A 390 -3.76 -15.39 19.87
N ARG A 391 -4.59 -16.06 19.07
CA ARG A 391 -4.53 -17.51 18.81
C ARG A 391 -3.66 -17.82 17.61
#